data_18b5ab17235f1fc408fdf9b351e07f0b
#
_entry.id   18b5ab17235f1fc408fdf9b351e07f0b
#
_cell.length_a   1.000
_cell.length_b   1.000
_cell.length_c   1.000
_cell.angle_alpha   90.00
_cell.angle_beta   90.00
_cell.angle_gamma   90.00
#
_symmetry.space_group_name_H-M   'P 1'
#
loop_
_entity.id
_entity.type
_entity.pdbx_description
1 polymer ?
#
loop_
_entity_poly.entity_id
_entity_poly.type
_entity_poly.pdbx_seq_one_letter_code
_entity_poly.pdbx_strand_id
1 'polypeptide(L)'
;MQLRVLLVALLFIPLTGCFSPDETTSSSFRLGTTTSMRDSGLLDVLIDEFETLHQTEVEYVAVGTGAALQLGRSADVDALIVHAPDQEQAFIDEGHADNRLPFAFNAFVLLSPHPLNGSIYDVFESIASEERCFVSRGDDSGTHAKEQAIWTALNETMGLPVVEDSNGVHPPGDWYYSIGQGMGAAINMADEKSCITLSDRGTALQFQNQIDLERYEFEDTIVTNPYAYLI
;
A
#
# COMPACT_ATOMS: atom_id res chain seq x y z
N MET A 1 8.98 -90.20 29.46
CA MET A 1 8.77 -88.90 30.10
C MET A 1 9.72 -87.92 29.39
N GLN A 2 9.24 -87.23 28.32
CA GLN A 2 10.09 -86.34 27.50
C GLN A 2 9.91 -84.91 27.97
N LEU A 3 11.00 -84.34 28.42
CA LEU A 3 11.07 -82.95 28.85
C LEU A 3 11.24 -82.03 27.60
N ARG A 4 10.21 -81.26 27.24
CA ARG A 4 10.30 -80.25 26.16
C ARG A 4 10.91 -78.97 26.74
N VAL A 5 12.12 -78.65 26.30
CA VAL A 5 12.78 -77.39 26.58
C VAL A 5 12.23 -76.36 25.60
N LEU A 6 11.55 -75.36 26.14
CA LEU A 6 11.03 -74.19 25.34
C LEU A 6 12.14 -73.12 25.26
N LEU A 7 12.72 -72.94 24.08
CA LEU A 7 13.74 -71.95 23.82
C LEU A 7 13.04 -70.63 23.55
N VAL A 8 13.10 -69.68 24.49
CA VAL A 8 12.62 -68.32 24.30
C VAL A 8 13.74 -67.52 23.69
N ALA A 9 13.62 -67.21 22.35
CA ALA A 9 14.52 -66.30 21.66
C ALA A 9 14.07 -64.83 21.97
N LEU A 10 14.86 -64.12 22.77
CA LEU A 10 14.69 -62.70 23.00
C LEU A 10 15.21 -61.95 21.78
N LEU A 11 14.26 -61.40 20.97
CA LEU A 11 14.60 -60.55 19.87
C LEU A 11 14.98 -59.17 20.42
N PHE A 12 16.25 -58.83 20.45
CA PHE A 12 16.72 -57.46 20.64
C PHE A 12 16.51 -56.68 19.35
N ILE A 13 15.51 -55.82 19.32
CA ILE A 13 15.33 -54.81 18.27
C ILE A 13 16.13 -53.58 18.71
N PRO A 14 17.19 -53.17 18.00
CA PRO A 14 17.82 -51.90 18.26
C PRO A 14 16.87 -50.78 17.83
N LEU A 15 16.35 -50.00 18.78
CA LEU A 15 15.73 -48.71 18.48
C LEU A 15 16.84 -47.77 17.98
N THR A 16 17.06 -47.75 16.68
CA THR A 16 17.73 -46.62 16.03
C THR A 16 16.76 -45.47 16.06
N GLY A 17 16.84 -44.64 17.08
CA GLY A 17 16.19 -43.33 17.10
C GLY A 17 16.76 -42.52 15.93
N CYS A 18 15.96 -42.29 14.90
CA CYS A 18 16.24 -41.22 13.94
C CYS A 18 16.21 -39.92 14.74
N PHE A 19 17.38 -39.36 15.02
CA PHE A 19 17.53 -37.95 15.31
C PHE A 19 17.21 -37.26 13.99
N SER A 20 15.96 -36.81 13.80
CA SER A 20 15.67 -35.80 12.84
C SER A 20 16.42 -34.55 13.30
N PRO A 21 17.25 -33.92 12.46
CA PRO A 21 17.72 -32.57 12.79
C PRO A 21 16.47 -31.72 13.03
N ASP A 22 16.48 -30.96 14.11
CA ASP A 22 15.48 -29.91 14.34
C ASP A 22 15.32 -29.16 12.99
N GLU A 23 14.19 -29.37 12.32
CA GLU A 23 13.73 -28.39 11.35
C GLU A 23 13.55 -27.14 12.18
N THR A 24 14.50 -26.23 12.06
CA THR A 24 14.29 -24.84 12.42
C THR A 24 13.13 -24.40 11.56
N THR A 25 11.91 -24.52 12.08
CA THR A 25 10.75 -23.88 11.50
C THR A 25 11.09 -22.39 11.50
N SER A 26 11.56 -21.87 10.36
CA SER A 26 11.64 -20.45 10.18
C SER A 26 10.22 -19.94 10.40
N SER A 27 10.02 -19.13 11.41
CA SER A 27 8.73 -18.47 11.59
C SER A 27 8.55 -17.56 10.37
N SER A 28 7.51 -17.76 9.59
CA SER A 28 7.13 -16.81 8.54
C SER A 28 6.18 -15.80 9.15
N PHE A 29 6.36 -14.54 8.77
CA PHE A 29 5.53 -13.42 9.17
C PHE A 29 4.88 -12.82 7.93
N ARG A 30 3.55 -12.76 7.89
CA ARG A 30 2.80 -12.26 6.75
C ARG A 30 2.38 -10.82 6.95
N LEU A 31 2.81 -9.96 6.03
CA LEU A 31 2.56 -8.53 6.05
C LEU A 31 1.61 -8.11 4.94
N GLY A 32 0.49 -7.49 5.30
CA GLY A 32 -0.36 -6.77 4.36
C GLY A 32 0.11 -5.32 4.20
N THR A 33 0.28 -4.85 2.97
CA THR A 33 0.75 -3.48 2.75
C THR A 33 0.19 -2.89 1.46
N THR A 34 0.64 -1.69 1.09
CA THR A 34 0.17 -1.00 -0.11
C THR A 34 1.17 -1.05 -1.26
N THR A 35 0.65 -0.98 -2.49
CA THR A 35 1.50 -0.92 -3.68
C THR A 35 2.43 0.30 -3.64
N SER A 36 1.97 1.44 -3.12
CA SER A 36 2.80 2.63 -2.97
C SER A 36 3.93 2.44 -1.96
N MET A 37 3.71 1.67 -0.88
CA MET A 37 4.77 1.32 0.08
C MET A 37 5.86 0.46 -0.59
N ARG A 38 5.46 -0.54 -1.38
CA ARG A 38 6.38 -1.36 -2.18
C ARG A 38 7.12 -0.51 -3.22
N ASP A 39 6.37 0.26 -4.03
CA ASP A 39 6.90 1.00 -5.18
C ASP A 39 7.82 2.17 -4.76
N SER A 40 7.75 2.62 -3.49
CA SER A 40 8.67 3.61 -2.93
C SER A 40 10.07 3.06 -2.63
N GLY A 41 10.24 1.73 -2.63
CA GLY A 41 11.48 1.05 -2.24
C GLY A 41 11.75 1.03 -0.72
N LEU A 42 10.92 1.68 0.10
CA LEU A 42 11.07 1.67 1.56
C LEU A 42 10.79 0.29 2.15
N LEU A 43 9.82 -0.43 1.58
CA LEU A 43 9.42 -1.75 2.06
C LEU A 43 10.59 -2.74 2.04
N ASP A 44 11.34 -2.79 0.94
CA ASP A 44 12.46 -3.72 0.77
C ASP A 44 13.52 -3.48 1.85
N VAL A 45 13.87 -2.22 2.13
CA VAL A 45 14.83 -1.86 3.18
C VAL A 45 14.35 -2.30 4.57
N LEU A 46 13.06 -2.11 4.86
CA LEU A 46 12.48 -2.50 6.16
C LEU A 46 12.44 -4.02 6.34
N ILE A 47 12.08 -4.76 5.29
CA ILE A 47 12.06 -6.23 5.31
C ILE A 47 13.46 -6.78 5.50
N ASP A 48 14.44 -6.36 4.69
CA ASP A 48 15.83 -6.82 4.77
C ASP A 48 16.41 -6.64 6.20
N GLU A 49 16.15 -5.49 6.81
CA GLU A 49 16.62 -5.21 8.17
C GLU A 49 15.89 -6.06 9.21
N PHE A 50 14.57 -6.21 9.08
CA PHE A 50 13.77 -7.02 9.99
C PHE A 50 14.17 -8.50 9.95
N GLU A 51 14.31 -9.07 8.76
CA GLU A 51 14.72 -10.48 8.57
C GLU A 51 16.13 -10.73 9.13
N THR A 52 17.05 -9.77 8.90
CA THR A 52 18.41 -9.84 9.45
C THR A 52 18.41 -9.83 10.98
N LEU A 53 17.60 -8.96 11.61
CA LEU A 53 17.56 -8.82 13.06
C LEU A 53 16.83 -9.96 13.77
N HIS A 54 15.75 -10.46 13.18
CA HIS A 54 14.82 -11.39 13.84
C HIS A 54 14.93 -12.83 13.34
N GLN A 55 15.70 -13.09 12.27
CA GLN A 55 15.82 -14.41 11.63
C GLN A 55 14.45 -15.02 11.27
N THR A 56 13.55 -14.16 10.81
CA THR A 56 12.17 -14.47 10.47
C THR A 56 11.93 -14.05 9.04
N GLU A 57 11.44 -14.93 8.18
CA GLU A 57 11.09 -14.62 6.79
C GLU A 57 9.80 -13.79 6.74
N VAL A 58 9.79 -12.72 5.94
CA VAL A 58 8.62 -11.86 5.75
C VAL A 58 8.01 -12.11 4.38
N GLU A 59 6.82 -12.69 4.36
CA GLU A 59 5.98 -12.76 3.17
C GLU A 59 5.06 -11.56 3.14
N TYR A 60 4.98 -10.82 2.03
CA TYR A 60 4.08 -9.68 1.96
C TYR A 60 3.12 -9.70 0.77
N VAL A 61 1.97 -9.07 0.96
CA VAL A 61 0.97 -8.82 -0.08
C VAL A 61 0.77 -7.31 -0.20
N ALA A 62 1.15 -6.74 -1.36
CA ALA A 62 1.01 -5.32 -1.66
C ALA A 62 -0.20 -5.07 -2.57
N VAL A 63 -1.23 -4.43 -2.01
CA VAL A 63 -2.52 -4.14 -2.67
C VAL A 63 -2.98 -2.71 -2.32
N GLY A 64 -4.19 -2.28 -2.70
CA GLY A 64 -4.75 -1.02 -2.20
C GLY A 64 -5.07 -1.09 -0.71
N THR A 65 -5.11 0.07 0.00
CA THR A 65 -5.34 0.12 1.45
C THR A 65 -6.59 -0.65 1.88
N GLY A 66 -7.72 -0.46 1.19
CA GLY A 66 -8.97 -1.17 1.52
C GLY A 66 -8.83 -2.69 1.41
N ALA A 67 -8.14 -3.19 0.38
CA ALA A 67 -7.87 -4.61 0.20
C ALA A 67 -6.88 -5.14 1.25
N ALA A 68 -5.86 -4.37 1.62
CA ALA A 68 -4.93 -4.73 2.70
C ALA A 68 -5.66 -4.86 4.05
N LEU A 69 -6.53 -3.90 4.40
CA LEU A 69 -7.36 -3.97 5.60
C LEU A 69 -8.32 -5.18 5.56
N GLN A 70 -8.81 -5.56 4.38
CA GLN A 70 -9.64 -6.75 4.25
C GLN A 70 -8.86 -8.03 4.51
N LEU A 71 -7.60 -8.13 4.09
CA LEU A 71 -6.71 -9.25 4.47
C LEU A 71 -6.53 -9.34 5.98
N GLY A 72 -6.38 -8.19 6.66
CA GLY A 72 -6.34 -8.15 8.13
C GLY A 72 -7.65 -8.63 8.78
N ARG A 73 -8.82 -8.18 8.27
CA ARG A 73 -10.13 -8.64 8.75
C ARG A 73 -10.33 -10.15 8.62
N SER A 74 -9.76 -10.74 7.57
CA SER A 74 -9.82 -12.19 7.32
C SER A 74 -8.75 -12.99 8.08
N ALA A 75 -7.86 -12.32 8.83
CA ALA A 75 -6.68 -12.90 9.46
C ALA A 75 -5.74 -13.64 8.46
N ASP A 76 -5.71 -13.17 7.21
CA ASP A 76 -4.81 -13.68 6.17
C ASP A 76 -3.38 -13.13 6.29
N VAL A 77 -3.20 -12.08 7.10
CA VAL A 77 -1.92 -11.43 7.42
C VAL A 77 -1.78 -11.21 8.92
N ASP A 78 -0.55 -11.18 9.42
CA ASP A 78 -0.22 -11.05 10.83
C ASP A 78 -0.10 -9.57 11.25
N ALA A 79 0.19 -8.68 10.29
CA ALA A 79 0.25 -7.24 10.50
C ALA A 79 -0.01 -6.47 9.21
N LEU A 80 -0.22 -5.16 9.37
CA LEU A 80 -0.48 -4.26 8.27
C LEU A 80 0.45 -3.04 8.32
N ILE A 81 0.92 -2.59 7.15
CA ILE A 81 1.51 -1.27 6.94
C ILE A 81 0.67 -0.53 5.91
N VAL A 82 -0.08 0.45 6.35
CA VAL A 82 -1.04 1.20 5.53
C VAL A 82 -0.95 2.71 5.81
N HIS A 83 -1.71 3.55 5.08
CA HIS A 83 -1.60 5.00 5.17
C HIS A 83 -2.96 5.71 4.90
N ALA A 84 -4.02 5.23 5.52
CA ALA A 84 -5.34 5.86 5.47
C ALA A 84 -5.93 5.97 6.89
N PRO A 85 -5.56 7.00 7.67
CA PRO A 85 -5.85 7.11 9.10
C PRO A 85 -7.32 6.86 9.48
N ASP A 86 -8.27 7.35 8.70
CA ASP A 86 -9.70 7.17 8.99
C ASP A 86 -10.14 5.70 8.85
N GLN A 87 -9.65 5.01 7.79
CA GLN A 87 -9.92 3.59 7.58
C GLN A 87 -9.20 2.72 8.62
N GLU A 88 -8.00 3.11 9.03
CA GLU A 88 -7.20 2.46 10.08
C GLU A 88 -7.89 2.58 11.42
N GLN A 89 -8.44 3.76 11.76
CA GLN A 89 -9.20 3.95 12.99
C GLN A 89 -10.48 3.10 12.99
N ALA A 90 -11.22 3.07 11.89
CA ALA A 90 -12.38 2.20 11.75
C ALA A 90 -12.04 0.72 11.96
N PHE A 91 -10.92 0.26 11.41
CA PHE A 91 -10.41 -1.11 11.57
C PHE A 91 -10.11 -1.46 13.04
N ILE A 92 -9.54 -0.51 13.80
CA ILE A 92 -9.32 -0.65 15.25
C ILE A 92 -10.64 -0.66 16.01
N ASP A 93 -11.55 0.26 15.71
CA ASP A 93 -12.86 0.35 16.36
C ASP A 93 -13.72 -0.90 16.13
N GLU A 94 -13.51 -1.60 15.01
CA GLU A 94 -14.07 -2.92 14.70
C GLU A 94 -13.42 -4.07 15.49
N GLY A 95 -12.30 -3.83 16.18
CA GLY A 95 -11.59 -4.80 17.02
C GLY A 95 -10.64 -5.72 16.23
N HIS A 96 -10.18 -5.30 15.06
CA HIS A 96 -9.27 -6.07 14.21
C HIS A 96 -7.79 -5.75 14.44
N ALA A 97 -7.47 -4.71 15.21
CA ALA A 97 -6.14 -4.38 15.70
C ALA A 97 -6.25 -3.68 17.05
N ASP A 98 -5.22 -3.81 17.87
CA ASP A 98 -5.17 -3.17 19.18
C ASP A 98 -4.68 -1.71 19.09
N ASN A 99 -3.75 -1.43 18.18
CA ASN A 99 -3.07 -0.15 18.11
C ASN A 99 -2.73 0.27 16.68
N ARG A 100 -2.72 1.60 16.51
CA ARG A 100 -2.15 2.30 15.38
C ARG A 100 -0.80 2.92 15.78
N LEU A 101 0.29 2.47 15.18
CA LEU A 101 1.64 2.95 15.47
C LEU A 101 2.20 3.72 14.27
N PRO A 102 2.06 5.05 14.22
CA PRO A 102 2.67 5.86 13.16
C PRO A 102 4.19 5.74 13.26
N PHE A 103 4.88 5.45 12.15
CA PHE A 103 6.34 5.32 12.15
C PHE A 103 7.04 6.14 11.07
N ALA A 104 6.31 6.50 10.02
CA ALA A 104 6.81 7.30 8.92
C ALA A 104 5.73 8.22 8.36
N PHE A 105 6.13 9.23 7.63
CA PHE A 105 5.22 10.02 6.82
C PHE A 105 5.87 10.33 5.47
N ASN A 106 5.03 10.44 4.48
CA ASN A 106 5.35 10.88 3.15
C ASN A 106 4.45 12.07 2.80
N ALA A 107 4.58 12.62 1.63
CA ALA A 107 3.67 13.62 1.11
C ALA A 107 3.09 13.16 -0.23
N PHE A 108 1.90 13.63 -0.56
CA PHE A 108 1.42 13.57 -1.93
C PHE A 108 1.97 14.74 -2.72
N VAL A 109 2.32 14.49 -3.96
CA VAL A 109 2.91 15.43 -4.90
C VAL A 109 2.16 15.37 -6.23
N LEU A 110 2.21 16.44 -7.01
CA LEU A 110 1.77 16.38 -8.40
C LEU A 110 2.98 16.20 -9.33
N LEU A 111 2.80 15.34 -10.31
CA LEU A 111 3.68 15.23 -11.46
C LEU A 111 3.01 15.94 -12.63
N SER A 112 3.70 16.86 -13.30
CA SER A 112 3.12 17.70 -14.35
C SER A 112 4.14 18.01 -15.44
N PRO A 113 3.71 18.05 -16.71
CA PRO A 113 4.54 18.50 -17.83
C PRO A 113 4.70 20.04 -17.88
N HIS A 114 3.95 20.76 -17.05
CA HIS A 114 3.93 22.24 -17.04
C HIS A 114 4.06 22.77 -15.61
N PRO A 115 4.64 23.97 -15.44
CA PRO A 115 4.75 24.59 -14.12
C PRO A 115 3.38 24.72 -13.42
N LEU A 116 3.38 24.37 -12.13
CA LEU A 116 2.24 24.51 -11.23
C LEU A 116 2.56 25.58 -10.19
N ASN A 117 1.58 26.43 -9.84
CA ASN A 117 1.75 27.49 -8.87
C ASN A 117 0.53 27.59 -7.95
N GLY A 118 0.75 27.97 -6.69
CA GLY A 118 -0.28 28.11 -5.68
C GLY A 118 -0.36 26.92 -4.73
N SER A 119 -1.42 26.85 -3.94
CA SER A 119 -1.75 25.72 -3.08
C SER A 119 -2.21 24.52 -3.90
N ILE A 120 -2.29 23.34 -3.26
CA ILE A 120 -2.84 22.15 -3.93
C ILE A 120 -4.28 22.40 -4.43
N TYR A 121 -5.06 23.16 -3.68
CA TYR A 121 -6.43 23.50 -4.06
C TYR A 121 -6.49 24.43 -5.27
N ASP A 122 -5.62 25.47 -5.34
CA ASP A 122 -5.53 26.36 -6.49
C ASP A 122 -5.18 25.59 -7.77
N VAL A 123 -4.27 24.62 -7.64
CA VAL A 123 -3.84 23.78 -8.78
C VAL A 123 -4.97 22.87 -9.23
N PHE A 124 -5.65 22.17 -8.32
CA PHE A 124 -6.77 21.30 -8.67
C PHE A 124 -7.95 22.07 -9.24
N GLU A 125 -8.23 23.29 -8.73
CA GLU A 125 -9.22 24.20 -9.32
C GLU A 125 -8.84 24.56 -10.76
N SER A 126 -7.57 24.93 -11.00
CA SER A 126 -7.10 25.26 -12.35
C SER A 126 -7.17 24.08 -13.31
N ILE A 127 -6.85 22.87 -12.83
CA ILE A 127 -6.98 21.63 -13.61
C ILE A 127 -8.41 21.44 -14.09
N ALA A 128 -9.39 21.61 -13.21
CA ALA A 128 -10.80 21.44 -13.56
C ALA A 128 -11.35 22.58 -14.41
N SER A 129 -11.03 23.84 -14.08
CA SER A 129 -11.54 25.02 -14.81
C SER A 129 -10.97 25.16 -16.22
N GLU A 130 -9.73 24.70 -16.43
CA GLU A 130 -9.04 24.73 -17.71
C GLU A 130 -9.14 23.39 -18.48
N GLU A 131 -9.84 22.40 -17.90
CA GLU A 131 -9.98 21.03 -18.46
C GLU A 131 -8.61 20.40 -18.80
N ARG A 132 -7.63 20.61 -17.92
CA ARG A 132 -6.27 20.08 -18.12
C ARG A 132 -6.26 18.57 -17.95
N CYS A 133 -5.54 17.88 -18.84
CA CYS A 133 -5.42 16.42 -18.79
C CYS A 133 -4.94 15.94 -17.42
N PHE A 134 -5.71 15.07 -16.79
CA PHE A 134 -5.41 14.50 -15.49
C PHE A 134 -5.60 12.97 -15.50
N VAL A 135 -4.61 12.24 -14.96
CA VAL A 135 -4.66 10.79 -14.81
C VAL A 135 -4.83 10.45 -13.35
N SER A 136 -5.97 9.84 -13.03
CA SER A 136 -6.28 9.27 -11.72
C SER A 136 -5.98 7.77 -11.69
N ARG A 137 -5.56 7.29 -10.54
CA ARG A 137 -5.42 5.85 -10.32
C ARG A 137 -6.75 5.10 -10.42
N GLY A 138 -7.82 5.64 -9.87
CA GLY A 138 -9.17 5.04 -9.91
C GLY A 138 -9.29 3.63 -9.34
N ASP A 139 -8.45 3.28 -8.35
CA ASP A 139 -8.25 1.89 -7.86
C ASP A 139 -8.53 1.72 -6.34
N ASP A 140 -9.26 2.64 -5.74
CA ASP A 140 -9.58 2.70 -4.30
C ASP A 140 -8.36 2.67 -3.37
N SER A 141 -7.19 3.05 -3.87
CA SER A 141 -5.98 3.21 -3.08
C SER A 141 -6.01 4.46 -2.20
N GLY A 142 -5.06 4.55 -1.25
CA GLY A 142 -4.88 5.75 -0.44
C GLY A 142 -4.58 7.02 -1.27
N THR A 143 -3.91 6.90 -2.42
CA THR A 143 -3.70 8.02 -3.35
C THR A 143 -5.01 8.43 -4.03
N HIS A 144 -5.81 7.46 -4.48
CA HIS A 144 -7.12 7.74 -5.06
C HIS A 144 -8.08 8.35 -4.02
N ALA A 145 -8.11 7.82 -2.80
CA ALA A 145 -8.89 8.41 -1.72
C ALA A 145 -8.47 9.86 -1.40
N LYS A 146 -7.17 10.15 -1.46
CA LYS A 146 -6.63 11.51 -1.26
C LYS A 146 -7.06 12.45 -2.38
N GLU A 147 -7.00 12.01 -3.61
CA GLU A 147 -7.48 12.77 -4.78
C GLU A 147 -8.96 13.13 -4.63
N GLN A 148 -9.80 12.14 -4.32
CA GLN A 148 -11.24 12.35 -4.10
C GLN A 148 -11.51 13.34 -2.95
N ALA A 149 -10.73 13.28 -1.87
CA ALA A 149 -10.86 14.22 -0.76
C ALA A 149 -10.56 15.67 -1.19
N ILE A 150 -9.61 15.89 -2.11
CA ILE A 150 -9.31 17.23 -2.66
C ILE A 150 -10.47 17.71 -3.55
N TRP A 151 -10.97 16.86 -4.45
CA TRP A 151 -12.13 17.20 -5.30
C TRP A 151 -13.39 17.50 -4.48
N THR A 152 -13.65 16.71 -3.43
CA THR A 152 -14.77 16.92 -2.50
C THR A 152 -14.63 18.26 -1.77
N ALA A 153 -13.46 18.56 -1.24
CA ALA A 153 -13.21 19.83 -0.56
C ALA A 153 -13.42 21.05 -1.48
N LEU A 154 -13.02 20.97 -2.74
CA LEU A 154 -13.27 22.01 -3.73
C LEU A 154 -14.75 22.16 -4.09
N ASN A 155 -15.48 21.07 -4.19
CA ASN A 155 -16.92 21.11 -4.37
C ASN A 155 -17.61 21.83 -3.18
N GLU A 156 -17.26 21.45 -1.95
CA GLU A 156 -17.85 21.99 -0.73
C GLU A 156 -17.50 23.47 -0.48
N THR A 157 -16.26 23.89 -0.80
CA THR A 157 -15.77 25.23 -0.47
C THR A 157 -15.96 26.24 -1.61
N MET A 158 -15.85 25.79 -2.86
CA MET A 158 -15.83 26.65 -4.05
C MET A 158 -16.96 26.33 -5.03
N GLY A 159 -17.74 25.27 -4.80
CA GLY A 159 -18.83 24.85 -5.69
C GLY A 159 -18.32 24.25 -7.01
N LEU A 160 -17.09 23.70 -7.04
CA LEU A 160 -16.54 23.02 -8.21
C LEU A 160 -17.46 21.84 -8.59
N PRO A 161 -17.89 21.73 -9.86
CA PRO A 161 -18.73 20.62 -10.29
C PRO A 161 -17.98 19.28 -10.15
N VAL A 162 -18.60 18.33 -9.48
CA VAL A 162 -18.12 16.95 -9.39
C VAL A 162 -19.25 15.97 -9.71
N VAL A 163 -18.91 14.78 -10.13
CA VAL A 163 -19.78 13.61 -10.27
C VAL A 163 -19.34 12.53 -9.30
N GLU A 164 -20.23 11.65 -8.94
CA GLU A 164 -19.94 10.46 -8.14
C GLU A 164 -20.43 9.24 -8.92
N ASP A 165 -19.50 8.35 -9.25
CA ASP A 165 -19.78 7.12 -9.99
C ASP A 165 -18.89 5.96 -9.51
N SER A 166 -18.72 4.92 -10.31
CA SER A 166 -17.86 3.78 -10.00
C SER A 166 -16.36 4.13 -9.87
N ASN A 167 -15.95 5.31 -10.31
CA ASN A 167 -14.59 5.83 -10.19
C ASN A 167 -14.44 6.76 -8.97
N GLY A 168 -15.48 6.88 -8.15
CA GLY A 168 -15.54 7.77 -6.99
C GLY A 168 -15.95 9.20 -7.32
N VAL A 169 -15.54 10.16 -6.47
CA VAL A 169 -15.82 11.59 -6.65
C VAL A 169 -14.74 12.23 -7.51
N HIS A 170 -15.15 12.80 -8.65
CA HIS A 170 -14.21 13.45 -9.56
C HIS A 170 -14.92 14.53 -10.41
N PRO A 171 -14.19 15.47 -11.05
CA PRO A 171 -14.81 16.44 -11.98
C PRO A 171 -15.30 15.72 -13.24
N PRO A 172 -16.39 16.23 -13.87
CA PRO A 172 -16.86 15.70 -15.15
C PRO A 172 -15.94 16.16 -16.29
N GLY A 173 -15.78 15.31 -17.32
CA GLY A 173 -15.11 15.67 -18.57
C GLY A 173 -14.18 14.58 -19.10
N ASP A 174 -13.94 14.62 -20.41
CA ASP A 174 -13.10 13.64 -21.14
C ASP A 174 -11.59 13.84 -20.89
N TRP A 175 -11.21 14.88 -20.19
CA TRP A 175 -9.83 15.21 -19.80
C TRP A 175 -9.37 14.47 -18.53
N TYR A 176 -10.31 13.91 -17.77
CA TYR A 176 -10.06 13.12 -16.58
C TYR A 176 -10.04 11.61 -16.91
N TYR A 177 -8.92 10.96 -16.70
CA TYR A 177 -8.71 9.55 -17.00
C TYR A 177 -8.60 8.72 -15.73
N SER A 178 -9.65 8.01 -15.33
CA SER A 178 -9.60 6.98 -14.28
C SER A 178 -9.16 5.65 -14.89
N ILE A 179 -8.03 5.10 -14.44
CA ILE A 179 -7.40 3.95 -15.10
C ILE A 179 -7.56 2.62 -14.38
N GLY A 180 -8.00 2.62 -13.12
CA GLY A 180 -8.18 1.40 -12.33
C GLY A 180 -6.88 0.63 -12.08
N GLN A 181 -5.72 1.32 -12.02
CA GLN A 181 -4.41 0.67 -11.92
C GLN A 181 -3.51 1.34 -10.87
N GLY A 182 -2.41 0.64 -10.52
CA GLY A 182 -1.42 1.12 -9.55
C GLY A 182 -0.64 2.36 -10.00
N MET A 183 0.09 2.97 -9.03
CA MET A 183 0.77 4.27 -9.19
C MET A 183 1.75 4.30 -10.37
N GLY A 184 2.54 3.25 -10.58
CA GLY A 184 3.48 3.20 -11.70
C GLY A 184 2.79 3.28 -13.06
N ALA A 185 1.62 2.63 -13.22
CA ALA A 185 0.83 2.73 -14.46
C ALA A 185 0.25 4.14 -14.65
N ALA A 186 -0.23 4.78 -13.57
CA ALA A 186 -0.73 6.15 -13.63
C ALA A 186 0.38 7.14 -14.02
N ILE A 187 1.56 7.02 -13.44
CA ILE A 187 2.72 7.87 -13.78
C ILE A 187 3.11 7.69 -15.25
N ASN A 188 3.27 6.45 -15.72
CA ASN A 188 3.66 6.17 -17.10
C ASN A 188 2.62 6.72 -18.10
N MET A 189 1.32 6.51 -17.82
CA MET A 189 0.27 7.06 -18.69
C MET A 189 0.24 8.58 -18.68
N ALA A 190 0.48 9.21 -17.50
CA ALA A 190 0.53 10.67 -17.41
C ALA A 190 1.71 11.23 -18.21
N ASP A 191 2.88 10.57 -18.14
CA ASP A 191 4.07 10.94 -18.91
C ASP A 191 3.84 10.83 -20.42
N GLU A 192 3.36 9.65 -20.88
CA GLU A 192 3.06 9.40 -22.30
C GLU A 192 2.05 10.40 -22.90
N LYS A 193 1.06 10.80 -22.11
CA LYS A 193 0.00 11.73 -22.54
C LYS A 193 0.30 13.19 -22.25
N SER A 194 1.42 13.51 -21.58
CA SER A 194 1.70 14.85 -21.07
C SER A 194 0.58 15.37 -20.17
N CYS A 195 0.07 14.55 -19.28
CA CYS A 195 -0.97 14.83 -18.31
C CYS A 195 -0.40 15.08 -16.92
N ILE A 196 -1.25 15.59 -16.03
CA ILE A 196 -0.97 15.74 -14.60
C ILE A 196 -1.43 14.46 -13.88
N THR A 197 -0.72 14.05 -12.81
CA THR A 197 -1.17 12.96 -11.92
C THR A 197 -0.74 13.22 -10.48
N LEU A 198 -1.57 12.74 -9.53
CA LEU A 198 -1.23 12.73 -8.12
C LEU A 198 -0.44 11.47 -7.79
N SER A 199 0.69 11.62 -7.09
CA SER A 199 1.54 10.52 -6.63
C SER A 199 1.94 10.72 -5.18
N ASP A 200 2.28 9.64 -4.48
CA ASP A 200 3.09 9.78 -3.29
C ASP A 200 4.55 10.15 -3.68
N ARG A 201 5.19 10.92 -2.82
CA ARG A 201 6.54 11.44 -3.06
C ARG A 201 7.59 10.33 -3.24
N GLY A 202 7.47 9.23 -2.47
CA GLY A 202 8.41 8.11 -2.54
C GLY A 202 8.41 7.48 -3.94
N THR A 203 7.23 7.13 -4.46
CA THR A 203 7.08 6.60 -5.81
C THR A 203 7.51 7.61 -6.88
N ALA A 204 7.14 8.88 -6.74
CA ALA A 204 7.57 9.93 -7.68
C ALA A 204 9.10 10.06 -7.76
N LEU A 205 9.82 9.90 -6.63
CA LEU A 205 11.29 9.89 -6.60
C LEU A 205 11.89 8.69 -7.35
N GLN A 206 11.28 7.52 -7.28
CA GLN A 206 11.74 6.33 -8.03
C GLN A 206 11.61 6.51 -9.54
N PHE A 207 10.59 7.24 -10.00
CA PHE A 207 10.35 7.49 -11.41
C PHE A 207 11.08 8.71 -11.97
N GLN A 208 11.65 9.59 -11.16
CA GLN A 208 12.18 10.91 -11.56
C GLN A 208 13.18 10.90 -12.72
N ASN A 209 13.92 9.80 -12.92
CA ASN A 209 14.91 9.66 -14.01
C ASN A 209 14.36 8.87 -15.21
N GLN A 210 13.07 8.52 -15.21
CA GLN A 210 12.41 7.66 -16.20
C GLN A 210 11.29 8.41 -16.94
N ILE A 211 10.89 9.59 -16.46
CA ILE A 211 9.79 10.40 -16.97
C ILE A 211 10.24 11.83 -17.22
N ASP A 212 9.51 12.52 -18.09
CA ASP A 212 9.72 13.93 -18.41
C ASP A 212 8.87 14.87 -17.53
N LEU A 213 7.97 14.34 -16.68
CA LEU A 213 7.16 15.13 -15.78
C LEU A 213 7.99 15.71 -14.63
N GLU A 214 7.75 16.97 -14.29
CA GLU A 214 8.34 17.63 -13.12
C GLU A 214 7.49 17.37 -11.88
N ARG A 215 8.14 17.24 -10.70
CA ARG A 215 7.49 17.04 -9.41
C ARG A 215 7.25 18.38 -8.70
N TYR A 216 6.01 18.56 -8.22
CA TYR A 216 5.58 19.73 -7.45
C TYR A 216 5.12 19.32 -6.05
N GLU A 217 5.73 19.92 -5.04
CA GLU A 217 5.45 19.69 -3.62
C GLU A 217 4.61 20.84 -3.06
N PHE A 218 3.76 20.54 -2.08
CA PHE A 218 2.83 21.49 -1.46
C PHE A 218 2.94 21.41 0.07
N GLU A 219 2.69 22.53 0.74
CA GLU A 219 2.73 22.61 2.22
C GLU A 219 1.35 22.36 2.87
N ASP A 220 0.33 22.14 2.07
CA ASP A 220 -1.04 21.91 2.54
C ASP A 220 -1.13 20.60 3.36
N THR A 221 -1.82 20.66 4.50
CA THR A 221 -1.95 19.50 5.41
C THR A 221 -2.65 18.30 4.75
N ILE A 222 -3.55 18.56 3.79
CA ILE A 222 -4.27 17.49 3.08
C ILE A 222 -3.34 16.56 2.31
N VAL A 223 -2.18 17.03 1.86
CA VAL A 223 -1.21 16.20 1.14
C VAL A 223 -0.25 15.41 2.03
N THR A 224 -0.43 15.45 3.34
CA THR A 224 0.34 14.60 4.25
C THR A 224 -0.11 13.14 4.13
N ASN A 225 0.85 12.23 4.05
CA ASN A 225 0.65 10.79 3.89
C ASN A 225 1.33 10.02 5.03
N PRO A 226 0.67 9.85 6.20
CA PRO A 226 1.25 9.16 7.34
C PRO A 226 1.10 7.64 7.19
N TYR A 227 2.20 6.93 7.25
CA TYR A 227 2.23 5.46 7.31
C TYR A 227 2.12 4.98 8.75
N ALA A 228 1.30 3.99 8.98
CA ALA A 228 1.15 3.35 10.27
C ALA A 228 1.21 1.82 10.17
N TYR A 229 1.70 1.23 11.23
CA TYR A 229 1.69 -0.19 11.49
C TYR A 229 0.48 -0.53 12.37
N LEU A 230 -0.27 -1.55 12.00
CA LEU A 230 -1.43 -2.07 12.74
C LEU A 230 -1.15 -3.50 13.19
N ILE A 231 -1.36 -3.78 14.44
CA ILE A 231 -1.20 -5.08 15.10
C ILE A 231 -2.36 -5.37 16.04
#